data_aaea02eb6f5dd0fbf0355da22230eb6c
#
_entry.id   aaea02eb6f5dd0fbf0355da22230eb6c
#
_cell.length_a   1.000
_cell.length_b   1.000
_cell.length_c   1.000
_cell.angle_alpha   90.00
_cell.angle_beta   90.00
_cell.angle_gamma   90.00
#
_symmetry.space_group_name_H-M   'P 1'
#
loop_
_entity.id
_entity.type
_entity.pdbx_description
1 polymer ?
#
loop_
_entity_poly.entity_id
_entity_poly.type
_entity_poly.pdbx_seq_one_letter_code
_entity_poly.pdbx_strand_id
1 'polypeptide(L)'
;MLLTIDIGNTNLTLGAYSGEELKFVSRLATDRSRTEDQYAIELKSIFDLYGYGFDEFTACAISSVVPELTGAISHAAKRITGSEPIVLGPGVKTGINILADDPSQAGADLVAASVAAANLYELPCFVIDLGTATKINLIDESGSFCGCAIAPGVG
;
A
#
# COMPACT_ATOMS: atom_id res chain seq x y z
N MET A 1 6.54 -8.40 13.31
CA MET A 1 6.64 -8.07 11.86
C MET A 1 5.69 -6.94 11.51
N LEU A 2 5.94 -6.25 10.39
CA LEU A 2 5.06 -5.26 9.79
C LEU A 2 4.26 -5.92 8.65
N LEU A 3 2.92 -5.79 8.70
CA LEU A 3 2.05 -6.10 7.58
C LEU A 3 1.85 -4.84 6.73
N THR A 4 2.04 -4.94 5.43
CA THR A 4 1.67 -3.89 4.48
C THR A 4 0.54 -4.38 3.59
N ILE A 5 -0.47 -3.54 3.34
CA ILE A 5 -1.61 -3.86 2.49
C ILE A 5 -1.79 -2.73 1.49
N ASP A 6 -1.72 -3.05 0.20
CA ASP A 6 -2.08 -2.14 -0.87
C ASP A 6 -3.41 -2.58 -1.49
N ILE A 7 -4.43 -1.70 -1.39
CA ILE A 7 -5.79 -1.97 -1.83
C ILE A 7 -6.00 -1.30 -3.18
N GLY A 8 -5.72 -2.04 -4.25
CA GLY A 8 -5.96 -1.62 -5.62
C GLY A 8 -7.37 -1.99 -6.11
N ASN A 9 -7.77 -1.42 -7.25
CA ASN A 9 -9.09 -1.69 -7.85
C ASN A 9 -9.30 -3.16 -8.28
N THR A 10 -8.22 -3.85 -8.64
CA THR A 10 -8.26 -5.23 -9.13
C THR A 10 -7.69 -6.23 -8.14
N ASN A 11 -6.61 -5.86 -7.47
CA ASN A 11 -5.89 -6.73 -6.54
C ASN A 11 -5.62 -6.02 -5.22
N LEU A 12 -5.67 -6.80 -4.15
CA LEU A 12 -5.12 -6.53 -2.84
C LEU A 12 -3.73 -7.15 -2.79
N THR A 13 -2.70 -6.36 -2.54
CA THR A 13 -1.33 -6.89 -2.38
C THR A 13 -0.92 -6.79 -0.92
N LEU A 14 -0.43 -7.90 -0.38
CA LEU A 14 0.04 -8.04 0.98
C LEU A 14 1.56 -8.20 0.99
N GLY A 15 2.24 -7.49 1.87
CA GLY A 15 3.66 -7.67 2.13
C GLY A 15 3.91 -7.88 3.62
N ALA A 16 4.80 -8.79 3.96
CA ALA A 16 5.24 -9.01 5.34
C ALA A 16 6.71 -8.68 5.49
N TYR A 17 7.06 -7.81 6.43
CA TYR A 17 8.42 -7.37 6.66
C TYR A 17 8.89 -7.71 8.08
N SER A 18 10.13 -8.18 8.19
CA SER A 18 10.86 -8.29 9.46
C SER A 18 12.07 -7.34 9.40
N GLY A 19 11.96 -6.19 10.06
CA GLY A 19 12.87 -5.07 9.81
C GLY A 19 12.77 -4.62 8.35
N GLU A 20 13.89 -4.62 7.62
CA GLU A 20 13.95 -4.26 6.19
C GLU A 20 13.76 -5.47 5.25
N GLU A 21 13.72 -6.68 5.79
CA GLU A 21 13.62 -7.90 4.99
C GLU A 21 12.16 -8.22 4.65
N LEU A 22 11.87 -8.26 3.35
CA LEU A 22 10.58 -8.74 2.83
C LEU A 22 10.52 -10.28 2.94
N LYS A 23 9.62 -10.78 3.78
CA LYS A 23 9.45 -12.22 4.02
C LYS A 23 8.57 -12.91 3.00
N PHE A 24 7.45 -12.27 2.64
CA PHE A 24 6.61 -12.74 1.54
C PHE A 24 5.78 -11.61 0.93
N VAL A 25 5.31 -11.84 -0.29
CA VAL A 25 4.27 -11.07 -0.97
C VAL A 25 3.15 -12.01 -1.35
N SER A 26 1.91 -11.61 -1.12
CA SER A 26 0.73 -12.33 -1.58
C SER A 26 -0.26 -11.39 -2.24
N ARG A 27 -1.14 -11.94 -3.08
CA ARG A 27 -2.18 -11.17 -3.76
C ARG A 27 -3.52 -11.85 -3.62
N LEU A 28 -4.56 -11.04 -3.40
CA LEU A 28 -5.96 -11.43 -3.43
C LEU A 28 -6.67 -10.60 -4.50
N ALA A 29 -7.75 -11.13 -5.04
CA ALA A 29 -8.66 -10.31 -5.85
C ALA A 29 -9.36 -9.27 -4.95
N THR A 30 -9.52 -8.05 -5.44
CA THR A 30 -10.31 -7.03 -4.76
C THR A 30 -11.79 -7.36 -4.93
N ASP A 31 -12.47 -7.71 -3.84
CA ASP A 31 -13.89 -8.04 -3.82
C ASP A 31 -14.64 -7.09 -2.88
N ARG A 32 -15.40 -6.15 -3.47
CA ARG A 32 -16.15 -5.13 -2.73
C ARG A 32 -17.34 -5.68 -1.94
N SER A 33 -17.74 -6.92 -2.18
CA SER A 33 -18.84 -7.57 -1.48
C SER A 33 -18.45 -8.23 -0.16
N ARG A 34 -17.15 -8.38 0.10
CA ARG A 34 -16.64 -9.07 1.29
C ARG A 34 -16.71 -8.22 2.54
N THR A 35 -17.06 -8.89 3.63
CA THR A 35 -17.08 -8.30 4.97
C THR A 35 -15.70 -8.30 5.61
N GLU A 36 -15.54 -7.56 6.72
CA GLU A 36 -14.32 -7.56 7.51
C GLU A 36 -13.93 -8.95 8.01
N ASP A 37 -14.90 -9.78 8.41
CA ASP A 37 -14.64 -11.16 8.88
C ASP A 37 -14.11 -12.04 7.75
N GLN A 38 -14.63 -11.90 6.53
CA GLN A 38 -14.13 -12.63 5.37
C GLN A 38 -12.68 -12.25 5.04
N TYR A 39 -12.35 -10.95 5.07
CA TYR A 39 -10.97 -10.51 4.90
C TYR A 39 -10.07 -11.00 6.03
N ALA A 40 -10.52 -10.99 7.28
CA ALA A 40 -9.74 -11.51 8.41
C ALA A 40 -9.42 -13.01 8.23
N ILE A 41 -10.39 -13.82 7.77
CA ILE A 41 -10.19 -15.24 7.48
C ILE A 41 -9.18 -15.43 6.34
N GLU A 42 -9.25 -14.62 5.27
CA GLU A 42 -8.30 -14.71 4.16
C GLU A 42 -6.89 -14.32 4.57
N LEU A 43 -6.74 -13.21 5.30
CA LEU A 43 -5.45 -12.82 5.84
C LEU A 43 -4.85 -13.94 6.71
N LYS A 44 -5.67 -14.55 7.57
CA LYS A 44 -5.26 -15.70 8.36
C LYS A 44 -4.75 -16.84 7.49
N SER A 45 -5.52 -17.21 6.48
CA SER A 45 -5.18 -18.31 5.59
C SER A 45 -3.87 -18.06 4.83
N ILE A 46 -3.60 -16.81 4.45
CA ILE A 46 -2.34 -16.42 3.83
C ILE A 46 -1.19 -16.57 4.81
N PHE A 47 -1.33 -16.09 6.05
CA PHE A 47 -0.25 -16.22 7.04
C PHE A 47 0.04 -17.70 7.33
N ASP A 48 -0.98 -18.52 7.54
CA ASP A 48 -0.84 -19.97 7.72
C ASP A 48 -0.11 -20.62 6.52
N LEU A 49 -0.42 -20.18 5.27
CA LEU A 49 0.22 -20.68 4.05
C LEU A 49 1.73 -20.39 4.02
N TYR A 50 2.14 -19.23 4.53
CA TYR A 50 3.56 -18.83 4.61
C TYR A 50 4.23 -19.24 5.92
N GLY A 51 3.51 -19.90 6.84
CA GLY A 51 4.04 -20.41 8.10
C GLY A 51 4.20 -19.38 9.20
N TYR A 52 3.41 -18.29 9.18
CA TYR A 52 3.44 -17.23 10.18
C TYR A 52 2.21 -17.25 11.08
N GLY A 53 2.43 -17.02 12.38
CA GLY A 53 1.34 -16.81 13.35
C GLY A 53 0.88 -15.35 13.38
N PHE A 54 -0.31 -15.12 13.94
CA PHE A 54 -0.86 -13.77 14.11
C PHE A 54 -0.04 -12.89 15.03
N ASP A 55 0.46 -13.47 16.11
CA ASP A 55 1.26 -12.83 17.15
C ASP A 55 2.60 -12.29 16.64
N GLU A 56 3.01 -12.71 15.46
CA GLU A 56 4.21 -12.19 14.81
C GLU A 56 4.01 -10.79 14.17
N PHE A 57 2.76 -10.43 13.84
CA PHE A 57 2.43 -9.14 13.23
C PHE A 57 2.00 -8.14 14.29
N THR A 58 2.80 -7.12 14.53
CA THR A 58 2.59 -6.11 15.59
C THR A 58 2.24 -4.73 15.06
N ALA A 59 2.28 -4.54 13.75
CA ALA A 59 1.94 -3.27 13.09
C ALA A 59 1.40 -3.52 11.68
N CYS A 60 0.59 -2.58 11.17
CA CYS A 60 0.08 -2.60 9.81
C CYS A 60 0.11 -1.21 9.19
N ALA A 61 0.49 -1.15 7.90
CA ALA A 61 0.36 0.04 7.07
C ALA A 61 -0.52 -0.30 5.84
N ILE A 62 -1.44 0.60 5.51
CA ILE A 62 -2.41 0.41 4.43
C ILE A 62 -2.32 1.58 3.46
N SER A 63 -2.15 1.25 2.17
CA SER A 63 -2.40 2.13 1.03
C SER A 63 -3.73 1.71 0.40
N SER A 64 -4.59 2.65 0.01
CA SER A 64 -5.89 2.31 -0.59
C SER A 64 -6.33 3.33 -1.63
N VAL A 65 -6.77 2.81 -2.78
CA VAL A 65 -7.50 3.56 -3.80
C VAL A 65 -8.96 3.06 -3.94
N VAL A 66 -9.44 2.30 -2.94
CA VAL A 66 -10.80 1.74 -2.87
C VAL A 66 -11.43 2.10 -1.52
N PRO A 67 -11.97 3.34 -1.37
CA PRO A 67 -12.43 3.86 -0.08
C PRO A 67 -13.45 2.96 0.63
N GLU A 68 -14.34 2.31 -0.12
CA GLU A 68 -15.39 1.43 0.41
C GLU A 68 -14.84 0.17 1.11
N LEU A 69 -13.62 -0.27 0.78
CA LEU A 69 -12.98 -1.42 1.41
C LEU A 69 -12.01 -1.05 2.54
N THR A 70 -11.54 0.19 2.56
CA THR A 70 -10.52 0.63 3.51
C THR A 70 -10.92 0.34 4.95
N GLY A 71 -12.17 0.61 5.32
CA GLY A 71 -12.69 0.35 6.66
C GLY A 71 -12.71 -1.13 7.03
N ALA A 72 -13.27 -1.98 6.18
CA ALA A 72 -13.38 -3.41 6.41
C ALA A 72 -11.99 -4.07 6.56
N ILE A 73 -11.05 -3.70 5.68
CA ILE A 73 -9.69 -4.24 5.72
C ILE A 73 -8.91 -3.70 6.92
N SER A 74 -9.09 -2.43 7.29
CA SER A 74 -8.47 -1.86 8.50
C SER A 74 -8.94 -2.58 9.76
N HIS A 75 -10.24 -2.88 9.89
CA HIS A 75 -10.76 -3.64 11.02
C HIS A 75 -10.23 -5.08 11.04
N ALA A 76 -10.16 -5.75 9.89
CA ALA A 76 -9.57 -7.06 9.76
C ALA A 76 -8.09 -7.06 10.19
N ALA A 77 -7.30 -6.10 9.70
CA ALA A 77 -5.89 -5.95 10.04
C ALA A 77 -5.68 -5.64 11.53
N LYS A 78 -6.49 -4.74 12.11
CA LYS A 78 -6.45 -4.42 13.55
C LYS A 78 -6.72 -5.65 14.41
N ARG A 79 -7.72 -6.46 14.03
CA ARG A 79 -8.03 -7.72 14.75
C ARG A 79 -6.86 -8.69 14.76
N ILE A 80 -6.10 -8.74 13.68
CA ILE A 80 -4.96 -9.64 13.50
C ILE A 80 -3.73 -9.13 14.23
N THR A 81 -3.36 -7.87 14.01
CA THR A 81 -2.11 -7.30 14.56
C THR A 81 -2.26 -6.79 15.99
N GLY A 82 -3.49 -6.66 16.50
CA GLY A 82 -3.77 -6.02 17.77
C GLY A 82 -3.50 -4.51 17.83
N SER A 83 -3.11 -3.91 16.70
CA SER A 83 -2.74 -2.49 16.59
C SER A 83 -3.58 -1.77 15.56
N GLU A 84 -3.82 -0.47 15.76
CA GLU A 84 -4.48 0.37 14.76
C GLU A 84 -3.61 0.50 13.51
N PRO A 85 -4.09 0.13 12.31
CA PRO A 85 -3.34 0.31 11.08
C PRO A 85 -3.09 1.78 10.78
N ILE A 86 -1.92 2.10 10.25
CA ILE A 86 -1.65 3.40 9.64
C ILE A 86 -2.19 3.36 8.21
N VAL A 87 -3.26 4.12 7.95
CA VAL A 87 -3.83 4.26 6.61
C VAL A 87 -3.24 5.51 5.95
N LEU A 88 -2.54 5.33 4.82
CA LEU A 88 -2.00 6.45 4.05
C LEU A 88 -3.13 7.34 3.54
N GLY A 89 -2.98 8.64 3.78
CA GLY A 89 -3.96 9.64 3.37
C GLY A 89 -3.61 11.03 3.90
N PRO A 90 -4.50 12.00 3.70
CA PRO A 90 -4.28 13.37 4.16
C PRO A 90 -3.96 13.43 5.66
N GLY A 91 -2.90 14.14 6.02
CA GLY A 91 -2.44 14.30 7.40
C GLY A 91 -1.43 13.25 7.90
N VAL A 92 -1.20 12.17 7.16
CA VAL A 92 -0.13 11.22 7.47
C VAL A 92 1.21 11.80 7.03
N LYS A 93 2.16 11.87 7.96
CA LYS A 93 3.52 12.33 7.66
C LYS A 93 4.31 11.21 6.99
N THR A 94 4.45 11.28 5.69
CA THR A 94 5.18 10.28 4.88
C THR A 94 6.65 10.61 4.68
N GLY A 95 7.09 11.81 5.05
CA GLY A 95 8.46 12.27 4.84
C GLY A 95 8.75 12.78 3.43
N ILE A 96 7.77 12.73 2.52
CA ILE A 96 7.89 13.28 1.16
C ILE A 96 7.06 14.55 1.02
N ASN A 97 7.60 15.55 0.31
CA ASN A 97 6.82 16.72 -0.09
C ASN A 97 6.05 16.41 -1.37
N ILE A 98 4.80 16.86 -1.44
CA ILE A 98 3.97 16.72 -2.64
C ILE A 98 3.87 18.11 -3.27
N LEU A 99 4.53 18.29 -4.41
CA LEU A 99 4.60 19.57 -5.15
C LEU A 99 3.58 19.63 -6.31
N ALA A 100 2.68 18.65 -6.40
CA ALA A 100 1.60 18.68 -7.39
C ALA A 100 0.65 19.87 -7.15
N ASP A 101 0.03 20.37 -8.21
CA ASP A 101 -0.90 21.52 -8.16
C ASP A 101 -2.06 21.28 -7.18
N ASP A 102 -2.54 20.06 -7.08
CA ASP A 102 -3.50 19.61 -6.09
C ASP A 102 -3.01 18.35 -5.37
N PRO A 103 -2.36 18.51 -4.20
CA PRO A 103 -1.84 17.38 -3.42
C PRO A 103 -2.90 16.37 -3.00
N SER A 104 -4.18 16.76 -2.91
CA SER A 104 -5.28 15.87 -2.52
C SER A 104 -5.62 14.83 -3.59
N GLN A 105 -5.22 15.06 -4.84
CA GLN A 105 -5.40 14.12 -5.94
C GLN A 105 -4.31 13.06 -6.02
N ALA A 106 -3.23 13.20 -5.26
CA ALA A 106 -2.20 12.18 -5.19
C ALA A 106 -2.75 10.95 -4.45
N GLY A 107 -3.03 9.89 -5.19
CA GLY A 107 -3.48 8.62 -4.62
C GLY A 107 -2.47 8.04 -3.61
N ALA A 108 -2.96 7.32 -2.62
CA ALA A 108 -2.11 6.74 -1.58
C ALA A 108 -1.01 5.82 -2.15
N ASP A 109 -1.34 5.08 -3.22
CA ASP A 109 -0.41 4.22 -3.95
C ASP A 109 0.72 5.01 -4.62
N LEU A 110 0.42 6.17 -5.23
CA LEU A 110 1.42 7.06 -5.83
C LEU A 110 2.38 7.61 -4.75
N VAL A 111 1.81 8.02 -3.62
CA VAL A 111 2.60 8.53 -2.49
C VAL A 111 3.49 7.43 -1.92
N ALA A 112 2.96 6.23 -1.66
CA ALA A 112 3.72 5.10 -1.14
C ALA A 112 4.89 4.72 -2.07
N ALA A 113 4.63 4.61 -3.37
CA ALA A 113 5.65 4.30 -4.37
C ALA A 113 6.75 5.39 -4.43
N SER A 114 6.35 6.65 -4.31
CA SER A 114 7.28 7.79 -4.33
C SER A 114 8.15 7.85 -3.07
N VAL A 115 7.58 7.57 -1.89
CA VAL A 115 8.35 7.43 -0.64
C VAL A 115 9.38 6.32 -0.76
N ALA A 116 8.98 5.15 -1.28
CA ALA A 116 9.90 4.04 -1.49
C ALA A 116 11.04 4.42 -2.45
N ALA A 117 10.71 5.06 -3.57
CA ALA A 117 11.70 5.47 -4.56
C ALA A 117 12.70 6.49 -3.99
N ALA A 118 12.21 7.50 -3.26
CA ALA A 118 13.06 8.52 -2.66
C ALA A 118 14.04 7.96 -1.61
N ASN A 119 13.74 6.81 -1.01
CA ASN A 119 14.60 6.18 0.00
C ASN A 119 15.50 5.06 -0.56
N LEU A 120 15.15 4.46 -1.70
CA LEU A 120 15.81 3.26 -2.21
C LEU A 120 16.65 3.49 -3.46
N TYR A 121 16.44 4.60 -4.17
CA TYR A 121 17.08 4.85 -5.46
C TYR A 121 17.76 6.22 -5.52
N GLU A 122 18.65 6.38 -6.50
CA GLU A 122 19.27 7.68 -6.80
C GLU A 122 18.24 8.65 -7.38
N LEU A 123 18.32 9.91 -6.97
CA LEU A 123 17.42 10.98 -7.38
C LEU A 123 18.11 11.94 -8.37
N PRO A 124 17.40 12.58 -9.31
CA PRO A 124 15.96 12.43 -9.56
C PRO A 124 15.62 11.11 -10.25
N CYS A 125 14.38 10.61 -10.08
CA CYS A 125 13.97 9.38 -10.72
C CYS A 125 12.50 9.39 -11.18
N PHE A 126 12.17 8.46 -12.08
CA PHE A 126 10.80 8.13 -12.45
C PHE A 126 10.42 6.78 -11.85
N VAL A 127 9.21 6.70 -11.30
CA VAL A 127 8.58 5.44 -10.89
C VAL A 127 7.50 5.10 -11.90
N ILE A 128 7.66 3.97 -12.58
CA ILE A 128 6.70 3.50 -13.58
C ILE A 128 5.97 2.28 -13.01
N ASP A 129 4.65 2.42 -12.83
CA ASP A 129 3.76 1.34 -12.41
C ASP A 129 2.94 0.88 -13.63
N LEU A 130 3.12 -0.37 -14.04
CA LEU A 130 2.45 -1.00 -15.17
C LEU A 130 1.33 -1.90 -14.65
N GLY A 131 0.20 -1.30 -14.28
CA GLY A 131 -0.96 -2.00 -13.76
C GLY A 131 -2.21 -1.84 -14.63
N THR A 132 -3.37 -1.83 -13.99
CA THR A 132 -4.68 -1.52 -14.63
C THR A 132 -4.66 -0.16 -15.33
N ALA A 133 -3.91 0.79 -14.80
CA ALA A 133 -3.47 1.99 -15.47
C ALA A 133 -1.93 2.04 -15.44
N THR A 134 -1.31 2.62 -16.45
CA THR A 134 0.11 2.96 -16.42
C THR A 134 0.26 4.30 -15.73
N LYS A 135 1.05 4.34 -14.64
CA LYS A 135 1.32 5.55 -13.88
C LYS A 135 2.82 5.85 -13.93
N ILE A 136 3.18 7.10 -14.12
CA ILE A 136 4.57 7.56 -14.18
C ILE A 136 4.72 8.73 -13.22
N ASN A 137 5.36 8.49 -12.08
CA ASN A 137 5.63 9.49 -11.06
C ASN A 137 7.01 10.10 -11.30
N LEU A 138 7.12 11.41 -11.13
CA LEU A 138 8.41 12.11 -11.09
C LEU A 138 8.76 12.48 -9.64
N ILE A 139 9.93 12.03 -9.20
CA ILE A 139 10.56 12.44 -7.94
C ILE A 139 11.81 13.26 -8.29
N ASP A 140 11.90 14.49 -7.75
CA ASP A 140 13.00 15.40 -8.02
C ASP A 140 14.25 15.11 -7.17
N GLU A 141 15.29 15.91 -7.37
CA GLU A 141 16.57 15.80 -6.66
C GLU A 141 16.44 15.98 -5.13
N SER A 142 15.38 16.68 -4.68
CA SER A 142 15.09 16.88 -3.25
C SER A 142 14.32 15.72 -2.61
N GLY A 143 13.90 14.72 -3.40
CA GLY A 143 13.03 13.65 -2.97
C GLY A 143 11.54 14.03 -2.93
N SER A 144 11.15 15.14 -3.58
CA SER A 144 9.76 15.58 -3.61
C SER A 144 9.00 14.95 -4.78
N PHE A 145 7.74 14.58 -4.56
CA PHE A 145 6.84 14.15 -5.63
C PHE A 145 6.35 15.36 -6.43
N CYS A 146 6.74 15.44 -7.70
CA CYS A 146 6.42 16.58 -8.56
C CYS A 146 5.13 16.40 -9.36
N GLY A 147 4.66 15.19 -9.55
CA GLY A 147 3.46 14.89 -10.29
C GLY A 147 3.43 13.49 -10.86
N CYS A 148 2.30 13.14 -11.47
CA CYS A 148 2.06 11.84 -12.09
C CYS A 148 1.40 12.00 -13.45
N ALA A 149 1.91 11.29 -14.46
CA ALA A 149 1.19 11.05 -15.70
C ALA A 149 0.49 9.69 -15.64
N ILE A 150 -0.78 9.65 -16.05
CA ILE A 150 -1.58 8.43 -16.08
C ILE A 150 -2.02 8.14 -17.51
N ALA A 151 -1.78 6.91 -17.96
CA ALA A 151 -2.16 6.41 -19.28
C ALA A 151 -2.93 5.07 -19.13
N PRO A 152 -3.61 4.58 -20.18
CA PRO A 152 -4.20 3.25 -20.19
C PRO A 152 -3.17 2.18 -19.83
N GLY A 153 -3.60 1.17 -19.09
CA GLY A 153 -2.76 0.03 -18.70
C GLY A 153 -2.37 -0.86 -19.88
N VAL A 154 -1.42 -1.77 -19.64
CA VAL A 154 -0.87 -2.69 -20.65
C VAL A 154 -1.54 -4.07 -20.63
N GLY A 155 -2.54 -4.30 -19.76
CA GLY A 155 -3.27 -5.56 -19.59
C GLY A 155 -4.76 -5.40 -19.63
#